data_4ef64599b8529929adaefff0e253386c
#
_entry.id   4ef64599b8529929adaefff0e253386c
#
_cell.length_a   1.000
_cell.length_b   1.000
_cell.length_c   1.000
_cell.angle_alpha   90.00
_cell.angle_beta   90.00
_cell.angle_gamma   90.00
#
_symmetry.space_group_name_H-M   'P 1'
#
loop_
_entity.id
_entity.type
_entity.pdbx_description
1 polymer ?
#
loop_
_entity_poly.entity_id
_entity_poly.type
_entity_poly.pdbx_seq_one_letter_code
_entity_poly.pdbx_strand_id
1 'polypeptide(L)'
;MSEKKIPYKIYLEESEMPKEWYNVRADMKNKPAPLLNPATLQPMTAEELGAVFCEELVKQELDNDNRYIEIPEKIRDFYKMYRPAPLVRAYCLEEKLQTPAKIYYKFEGNNTSGSHKL
;
A
#
# COMPACT_ATOMS: atom_id res chain seq x y z
N MET A 1 35.46 -14.55 -4.69
CA MET A 1 34.49 -14.11 -3.64
C MET A 1 33.11 -14.57 -4.06
N SER A 2 32.48 -15.47 -3.31
CA SER A 2 31.11 -15.86 -3.62
C SER A 2 30.20 -14.65 -3.40
N GLU A 3 29.49 -14.18 -4.43
CA GLU A 3 28.43 -13.20 -4.25
C GLU A 3 27.48 -13.71 -3.16
N LYS A 4 27.29 -12.92 -2.11
CA LYS A 4 26.31 -13.25 -1.06
C LYS A 4 24.93 -13.29 -1.73
N LYS A 5 24.39 -14.49 -1.88
CA LYS A 5 23.05 -14.69 -2.43
C LYS A 5 22.04 -13.94 -1.55
N ILE A 6 21.19 -13.12 -2.17
CA ILE A 6 20.11 -12.42 -1.46
C ILE A 6 19.19 -13.47 -0.85
N PRO A 7 18.82 -13.35 0.44
CA PRO A 7 17.95 -14.34 1.09
C PRO A 7 16.56 -14.37 0.43
N TYR A 8 15.88 -15.52 0.56
CA TYR A 8 14.51 -15.67 0.05
C TYR A 8 13.51 -14.71 0.69
N LYS A 9 13.66 -14.45 2.00
CA LYS A 9 12.77 -13.60 2.78
C LYS A 9 13.56 -12.46 3.40
N ILE A 10 13.04 -11.25 3.22
CA ILE A 10 13.59 -10.03 3.78
C ILE A 10 12.50 -9.39 4.63
N TYR A 11 12.84 -9.01 5.86
CA TYR A 11 11.96 -8.33 6.80
C TYR A 11 12.53 -6.97 7.15
N LEU A 12 11.65 -5.97 7.33
CA LEU A 12 12.02 -4.73 7.98
C LEU A 12 12.08 -4.94 9.50
N GLU A 13 12.93 -4.17 10.16
CA GLU A 13 12.88 -4.02 11.61
C GLU A 13 11.65 -3.19 12.01
N GLU A 14 11.16 -3.37 13.24
CA GLU A 14 10.01 -2.60 13.72
C GLU A 14 10.25 -1.08 13.67
N SER A 15 11.48 -0.66 13.94
CA SER A 15 11.90 0.75 13.85
C SER A 15 11.90 1.34 12.45
N GLU A 16 11.93 0.49 11.42
CA GLU A 16 11.91 0.88 10.00
C GLU A 16 10.48 0.97 9.44
N MET A 17 9.48 0.65 10.25
CA MET A 17 8.08 0.74 9.82
C MET A 17 7.69 2.18 9.49
N PRO A 18 6.97 2.41 8.37
CA PRO A 18 6.61 3.75 7.94
C PRO A 18 5.67 4.43 8.94
N LYS A 19 5.85 5.74 9.09
CA LYS A 19 5.00 6.60 9.93
C LYS A 19 3.98 7.39 9.13
N GLU A 20 4.13 7.38 7.81
CA GLU A 20 3.29 8.13 6.87
C GLU A 20 2.89 7.25 5.70
N TRP A 21 1.70 7.48 5.15
CA TRP A 21 1.29 6.95 3.87
C TRP A 21 1.79 7.88 2.76
N TYR A 22 2.24 7.30 1.68
CA TYR A 22 2.58 8.05 0.48
C TYR A 22 1.35 8.20 -0.43
N ASN A 23 0.95 9.45 -0.67
CA ASN A 23 -0.13 9.78 -1.59
C ASN A 23 0.46 10.02 -2.99
N VAL A 24 0.42 9.01 -3.82
CA VAL A 24 0.96 9.07 -5.20
C VAL A 24 0.28 10.14 -6.04
N ARG A 25 -0.96 10.52 -5.74
CA ARG A 25 -1.71 11.55 -6.48
C ARG A 25 -1.00 12.90 -6.47
N ALA A 26 -0.31 13.24 -5.37
CA ALA A 26 0.45 14.49 -5.29
C ALA A 26 1.54 14.59 -6.37
N ASP A 27 2.13 13.47 -6.76
CA ASP A 27 3.22 13.40 -7.73
C ASP A 27 2.78 12.98 -9.15
N MET A 28 1.52 12.60 -9.33
CA MET A 28 1.02 12.20 -10.64
C MET A 28 0.89 13.41 -11.57
N LYS A 29 1.45 13.31 -12.78
CA LYS A 29 1.27 14.30 -13.84
C LYS A 29 -0.20 14.40 -14.28
N ASN A 30 -0.84 13.25 -14.44
CA ASN A 30 -2.27 13.15 -14.77
C ASN A 30 -2.99 12.60 -13.53
N LYS A 31 -3.77 13.43 -12.87
CA LYS A 31 -4.56 13.01 -11.71
C LYS A 31 -5.62 11.99 -12.13
N PRO A 32 -5.96 11.00 -11.29
CA PRO A 32 -7.04 10.07 -11.58
C PRO A 32 -8.38 10.81 -11.68
N ALA A 33 -9.29 10.27 -12.50
CA ALA A 33 -10.65 10.76 -12.55
C ALA A 33 -11.34 10.61 -11.18
N PRO A 34 -12.24 11.53 -10.81
CA PRO A 34 -13.01 11.43 -9.57
C PRO A 34 -13.95 10.22 -9.59
N LEU A 35 -14.29 9.70 -8.42
CA LEU A 35 -15.37 8.73 -8.29
C LEU A 35 -16.69 9.37 -8.73
N LEU A 36 -17.49 8.62 -9.50
CA LEU A 36 -18.78 9.10 -10.01
C LEU A 36 -19.92 8.52 -9.17
N ASN A 37 -20.90 9.36 -8.90
CA ASN A 37 -22.18 8.92 -8.36
C ASN A 37 -22.89 8.03 -9.39
N PRO A 38 -23.26 6.77 -9.07
CA PRO A 38 -23.83 5.85 -10.05
C PRO A 38 -25.21 6.27 -10.56
N ALA A 39 -25.94 7.10 -9.83
CA ALA A 39 -27.25 7.57 -10.23
C ALA A 39 -27.19 8.79 -11.16
N THR A 40 -26.24 9.70 -10.93
CA THR A 40 -26.15 10.99 -11.66
C THR A 40 -25.02 11.03 -12.69
N LEU A 41 -24.05 10.11 -12.57
CA LEU A 41 -22.79 10.08 -13.34
C LEU A 41 -21.95 11.37 -13.20
N GLN A 42 -22.20 12.14 -12.14
CA GLN A 42 -21.41 13.30 -11.78
C GLN A 42 -20.36 12.94 -10.73
N PRO A 43 -19.26 13.70 -10.62
CA PRO A 43 -18.29 13.52 -9.56
C PRO A 43 -18.96 13.53 -8.17
N MET A 44 -18.63 12.54 -7.34
CA MET A 44 -19.17 12.45 -5.99
C MET A 44 -18.66 13.60 -5.12
N THR A 45 -19.53 14.17 -4.33
CA THR A 45 -19.19 15.17 -3.32
C THR A 45 -18.62 14.52 -2.06
N ALA A 46 -17.98 15.31 -1.20
CA ALA A 46 -17.52 14.84 0.11
C ALA A 46 -18.65 14.27 0.98
N GLU A 47 -19.85 14.86 0.90
CA GLU A 47 -21.04 14.42 1.62
C GLU A 47 -21.52 13.05 1.12
N GLU A 48 -21.57 12.85 -0.19
CA GLU A 48 -21.94 11.56 -0.80
C GLU A 48 -20.93 10.46 -0.45
N LEU A 49 -19.61 10.75 -0.49
CA LEU A 49 -18.56 9.83 -0.05
C LEU A 49 -18.69 9.53 1.44
N GLY A 50 -19.02 10.52 2.26
CA GLY A 50 -19.21 10.39 3.71
C GLY A 50 -20.37 9.50 4.13
N ALA A 51 -21.31 9.21 3.23
CA ALA A 51 -22.37 8.22 3.47
C ALA A 51 -21.85 6.78 3.53
N VAL A 52 -20.66 6.52 2.94
CA VAL A 52 -20.06 5.18 2.85
C VAL A 52 -18.75 5.08 3.63
N PHE A 53 -17.95 6.15 3.64
CA PHE A 53 -16.62 6.19 4.23
C PHE A 53 -16.57 7.15 5.42
N CYS A 54 -15.69 6.87 6.38
CA CYS A 54 -15.45 7.81 7.47
C CYS A 54 -14.76 9.09 6.97
N GLU A 55 -14.89 10.17 7.72
CA GLU A 55 -14.40 11.51 7.35
C GLU A 55 -12.93 11.52 6.92
N GLU A 56 -12.07 10.80 7.64
CA GLU A 56 -10.64 10.77 7.33
C GLU A 56 -10.33 10.09 5.99
N LEU A 57 -11.08 9.03 5.64
CA LEU A 57 -10.95 8.39 4.32
C LEU A 57 -11.46 9.28 3.20
N VAL A 58 -12.54 10.04 3.44
CA VAL A 58 -13.03 11.03 2.47
C VAL A 58 -12.00 12.12 2.22
N LYS A 59 -11.38 12.66 3.26
CA LYS A 59 -10.29 13.64 3.13
C LYS A 59 -9.14 13.09 2.30
N GLN A 60 -8.71 11.84 2.56
CA GLN A 60 -7.63 11.20 1.80
C GLN A 60 -8.01 10.95 0.34
N GLU A 61 -9.25 10.53 0.07
CA GLU A 61 -9.72 10.28 -1.30
C GLU A 61 -9.74 11.55 -2.13
N LEU A 62 -10.03 12.71 -1.54
CA LEU A 62 -10.10 13.99 -2.23
C LEU A 62 -8.75 14.75 -2.24
N ASP A 63 -7.75 14.27 -1.49
CA ASP A 63 -6.45 14.94 -1.39
C ASP A 63 -5.56 14.61 -2.58
N ASN A 64 -5.28 15.62 -3.39
CA ASN A 64 -4.38 15.56 -4.53
C ASN A 64 -3.04 16.28 -4.32
N ASP A 65 -2.84 16.89 -3.16
CA ASP A 65 -1.75 17.87 -2.95
C ASP A 65 -0.74 17.41 -1.89
N ASN A 66 -1.19 16.79 -0.81
CA ASN A 66 -0.32 16.33 0.25
C ASN A 66 0.35 15.00 -0.13
N ARG A 67 1.68 15.03 -0.27
CA ARG A 67 2.48 13.86 -0.64
C ARG A 67 2.50 12.79 0.44
N TYR A 68 2.57 13.19 1.70
CA TYR A 68 2.63 12.31 2.86
C TYR A 68 1.49 12.61 3.81
N ILE A 69 0.87 11.55 4.30
CA ILE A 69 -0.24 11.62 5.25
C ILE A 69 0.17 10.82 6.48
N GLU A 70 0.21 11.46 7.64
CA GLU A 70 0.60 10.81 8.88
C GLU A 70 -0.34 9.63 9.20
N ILE A 71 0.26 8.48 9.56
CA ILE A 71 -0.47 7.33 10.04
C ILE A 71 -0.74 7.53 11.54
N PRO A 72 -2.01 7.61 11.99
CA PRO A 72 -2.33 7.74 13.40
C PRO A 72 -1.66 6.66 14.27
N GLU A 73 -1.21 7.04 15.46
CA GLU A 73 -0.48 6.14 16.36
C GLU A 73 -1.23 4.82 16.62
N LYS A 74 -2.54 4.89 16.86
CA LYS A 74 -3.38 3.69 17.05
C LYS A 74 -3.38 2.75 15.85
N ILE A 75 -3.31 3.29 14.65
CA ILE A 75 -3.22 2.49 13.42
C ILE A 75 -1.83 1.88 13.30
N ARG A 76 -0.78 2.62 13.65
CA ARG A 76 0.60 2.09 13.69
C ARG A 76 0.73 0.95 14.70
N ASP A 77 0.12 1.06 15.86
CA ASP A 77 0.09 -0.01 16.87
C ASP A 77 -0.68 -1.24 16.38
N PHE A 78 -1.79 -1.03 15.67
CA PHE A 78 -2.51 -2.13 15.03
C PHE A 78 -1.66 -2.82 13.96
N TYR A 79 -0.92 -2.07 13.14
CA TYR A 79 -0.02 -2.64 12.14
C TYR A 79 1.06 -3.54 12.72
N LYS A 80 1.56 -3.26 13.92
CA LYS A 80 2.57 -4.10 14.60
C LYS A 80 2.12 -5.55 14.83
N MET A 81 0.81 -5.81 14.83
CA MET A 81 0.28 -7.16 15.03
C MET A 81 0.51 -8.09 13.82
N TYR A 82 0.69 -7.55 12.61
CA TYR A 82 0.84 -8.36 11.39
C TYR A 82 1.83 -7.82 10.36
N ARG A 83 2.42 -6.65 10.60
CA ARG A 83 3.46 -6.07 9.76
C ARG A 83 4.80 -6.00 10.52
N PRO A 84 5.93 -6.04 9.80
CA PRO A 84 6.05 -6.06 8.34
C PRO A 84 5.72 -7.42 7.73
N ALA A 85 5.06 -7.40 6.56
CA ALA A 85 4.95 -8.60 5.75
C ALA A 85 6.30 -8.90 5.07
N PRO A 86 6.68 -10.18 4.87
CA PRO A 86 7.95 -10.50 4.24
C PRO A 86 8.00 -10.07 2.78
N LEU A 87 9.14 -9.52 2.35
CA LEU A 87 9.50 -9.34 0.95
C LEU A 87 10.21 -10.62 0.49
N VAL A 88 9.60 -11.36 -0.43
CA VAL A 88 10.10 -12.66 -0.88
C VAL A 88 10.72 -12.55 -2.26
N ARG A 89 11.92 -13.11 -2.42
CA ARG A 89 12.57 -13.23 -3.73
C ARG A 89 12.00 -14.41 -4.49
N ALA A 90 11.52 -14.19 -5.72
CA ALA A 90 10.91 -15.20 -6.57
C ALA A 90 11.93 -15.89 -7.48
N TYR A 91 12.94 -16.54 -6.92
CA TYR A 91 14.02 -17.20 -7.68
C TYR A 91 13.49 -18.22 -8.70
N CYS A 92 12.52 -19.06 -8.32
CA CYS A 92 11.95 -20.06 -9.23
C CYS A 92 11.24 -19.41 -10.43
N LEU A 93 10.61 -18.25 -10.24
CA LEU A 93 9.97 -17.53 -11.33
C LEU A 93 11.00 -16.90 -12.26
N GLU A 94 12.08 -16.33 -11.71
CA GLU A 94 13.19 -15.77 -12.48
C GLU A 94 13.81 -16.85 -13.38
N GLU A 95 14.07 -18.03 -12.83
CA GLU A 95 14.61 -19.18 -13.54
C GLU A 95 13.66 -19.65 -14.66
N LYS A 96 12.37 -19.81 -14.33
CA LYS A 96 11.36 -20.22 -15.31
C LYS A 96 11.21 -19.25 -16.47
N LEU A 97 11.30 -17.96 -16.20
CA LEU A 97 11.22 -16.90 -17.20
C LEU A 97 12.56 -16.65 -17.93
N GLN A 98 13.65 -17.26 -17.47
CA GLN A 98 15.02 -17.04 -17.98
C GLN A 98 15.36 -15.53 -18.08
N THR A 99 14.95 -14.77 -17.06
CA THR A 99 15.11 -13.31 -17.02
C THR A 99 16.28 -12.89 -16.11
N PRO A 100 17.05 -11.86 -16.48
CA PRO A 100 18.02 -11.24 -15.57
C PRO A 100 17.35 -10.35 -14.50
N ALA A 101 16.04 -10.11 -14.61
CA ALA A 101 15.30 -9.28 -13.67
C ALA A 101 15.24 -9.93 -12.29
N LYS A 102 15.38 -9.11 -11.25
CA LYS A 102 15.19 -9.52 -9.86
C LYS A 102 13.73 -9.33 -9.48
N ILE A 103 13.00 -10.43 -9.32
CA ILE A 103 11.55 -10.41 -9.07
C ILE A 103 11.30 -10.63 -7.57
N TYR A 104 10.51 -9.74 -6.98
CA TYR A 104 10.10 -9.80 -5.58
C TYR A 104 8.58 -9.68 -5.46
N TYR A 105 8.04 -10.24 -4.39
CA TYR A 105 6.66 -10.02 -4.01
C TYR A 105 6.51 -9.86 -2.50
N LYS A 106 5.55 -9.04 -2.07
CA LYS A 106 5.14 -8.94 -0.67
C LYS A 106 4.17 -10.07 -0.38
N PHE A 107 4.50 -10.89 0.62
CA PHE A 107 3.64 -12.00 1.00
C PHE A 107 2.62 -11.55 2.05
N GLU A 108 1.37 -11.41 1.65
CA GLU A 108 0.25 -10.95 2.49
C GLU A 108 -0.63 -12.10 3.01
N GLY A 109 -0.18 -13.36 2.89
CA GLY A 109 -0.94 -14.54 3.28
C GLY A 109 -1.10 -14.75 4.79
N ASN A 110 -0.32 -14.07 5.61
CA ASN A 110 -0.30 -14.26 7.06
C ASN A 110 -0.79 -13.04 7.86
N ASN A 111 -1.52 -12.11 7.24
CA ASN A 111 -2.09 -11.01 8.02
C ASN A 111 -3.29 -11.47 8.86
N THR A 112 -3.68 -10.66 9.85
CA THR A 112 -4.71 -11.02 10.84
C THR A 112 -6.10 -11.25 10.26
N SER A 113 -6.42 -10.65 9.10
CA SER A 113 -7.72 -10.86 8.43
C SER A 113 -7.69 -11.98 7.40
N GLY A 114 -6.50 -12.50 7.05
CA GLY A 114 -6.34 -13.42 5.92
C GLY A 114 -6.55 -12.76 4.55
N SER A 115 -6.60 -11.44 4.49
CA SER A 115 -6.80 -10.65 3.27
C SER A 115 -5.67 -9.64 3.07
N HIS A 116 -5.28 -9.42 1.80
CA HIS A 116 -4.34 -8.36 1.43
C HIS A 116 -4.91 -6.93 1.61
N LYS A 117 -6.18 -6.82 1.95
CA LYS A 117 -6.89 -5.53 2.09
C LYS A 117 -6.75 -4.87 3.47
N LEU A 118 -5.97 -5.44 4.37
CA LEU A 118 -5.67 -4.82 5.68
C LEU A 118 -4.49 -3.85 5.59
#